data_03a08bde99f131c398fa86e2b4a6cc54
#
_entry.id   03a08bde99f131c398fa86e2b4a6cc54
#
_cell.length_a   1.000
_cell.length_b   1.000
_cell.length_c   1.000
_cell.angle_alpha   90.00
_cell.angle_beta   90.00
_cell.angle_gamma   90.00
#
_symmetry.space_group_name_H-M   'P 1'
#
loop_
_entity.id
_entity.type
_entity.pdbx_description
1 polymer ?
#
loop_
_entity_poly.entity_id
_entity_poly.type
_entity_poly.pdbx_seq_one_letter_code
_entity_poly.pdbx_strand_id
1 'polypeptide(L)'
;MPPIRPFLAIVLILTCGLVDHPACGCTGTALVAKDGSVVVGRTLEFGMPPDSHLIVHPVGTAFIGQTPSGESGIAFSAQYGFAGITVSDDGSLLLDGTNEKGLNAAVFYFPGYAKFAEATPENRKRGLSPMQLSTWILANCANLAEVKQKIDQVAVLG
;
A
#
# COMPACT_ATOMS: atom_id res chain seq x y z
N MET A 1 53.31 2.59 -12.67
CA MET A 1 52.12 1.94 -12.11
C MET A 1 52.06 0.51 -12.65
N PRO A 2 52.08 -0.53 -11.82
CA PRO A 2 51.95 -1.91 -12.30
C PRO A 2 50.53 -2.14 -12.82
N PRO A 3 50.34 -2.88 -13.92
CA PRO A 3 49.04 -3.17 -14.47
C PRO A 3 48.26 -4.07 -13.49
N ILE A 4 47.05 -3.63 -13.15
CA ILE A 4 46.09 -4.44 -12.37
C ILE A 4 45.82 -5.72 -13.16
N ARG A 5 46.23 -6.84 -12.58
CA ARG A 5 46.12 -8.15 -13.25
C ARG A 5 44.64 -8.41 -13.59
N PRO A 6 44.28 -8.73 -14.82
CA PRO A 6 42.89 -8.96 -15.25
C PRO A 6 42.19 -10.08 -14.45
N PHE A 7 42.96 -10.97 -13.85
CA PHE A 7 42.44 -12.02 -12.95
C PHE A 7 41.74 -11.48 -11.69
N LEU A 8 42.22 -10.34 -11.14
CA LEU A 8 41.58 -9.75 -9.95
C LEU A 8 40.25 -9.09 -10.27
N ALA A 9 40.13 -8.50 -11.47
CA ALA A 9 38.87 -7.90 -11.94
C ALA A 9 37.82 -8.96 -12.25
N ILE A 10 38.21 -10.11 -12.80
CA ILE A 10 37.29 -11.22 -13.10
C ILE A 10 36.75 -11.85 -11.81
N VAL A 11 37.61 -12.03 -10.79
CA VAL A 11 37.18 -12.58 -9.49
C VAL A 11 36.25 -11.62 -8.79
N LEU A 12 36.44 -10.29 -8.87
CA LEU A 12 35.57 -9.30 -8.27
C LEU A 12 34.19 -9.25 -8.95
N ILE A 13 34.10 -9.44 -10.25
CA ILE A 13 32.86 -9.50 -11.02
C ILE A 13 32.11 -10.80 -10.73
N LEU A 14 32.78 -11.93 -10.58
CA LEU A 14 32.14 -13.20 -10.25
C LEU A 14 31.62 -13.22 -8.81
N THR A 15 32.25 -12.56 -7.86
CA THR A 15 31.75 -12.49 -6.46
C THR A 15 30.59 -11.53 -6.29
N CYS A 16 30.48 -10.47 -7.09
CA CYS A 16 29.29 -9.62 -7.10
C CYS A 16 28.03 -10.30 -7.71
N GLY A 17 28.22 -11.30 -8.58
CA GLY A 17 27.12 -12.02 -9.24
C GLY A 17 26.54 -13.20 -8.46
N LEU A 18 27.12 -13.56 -7.30
CA LEU A 18 26.72 -14.74 -6.51
C LEU A 18 25.98 -14.41 -5.21
N VAL A 19 25.70 -13.14 -4.95
CA VAL A 19 24.84 -12.77 -3.83
C VAL A 19 23.45 -12.52 -4.38
N ASP A 20 22.62 -13.56 -4.40
CA ASP A 20 21.18 -13.40 -4.56
C ASP A 20 20.68 -12.59 -3.36
N HIS A 21 20.67 -11.26 -3.52
CA HIS A 21 19.88 -10.42 -2.64
C HIS A 21 18.41 -10.58 -3.08
N PRO A 22 17.55 -11.20 -2.28
CA PRO A 22 16.13 -11.18 -2.59
C PRO A 22 15.74 -9.71 -2.70
N ALA A 23 15.27 -9.30 -3.88
CA ALA A 23 14.72 -7.97 -4.07
C ALA A 23 13.43 -7.89 -3.22
N CYS A 24 13.55 -7.36 -2.01
CA CYS A 24 12.42 -7.09 -1.11
C CYS A 24 11.90 -5.68 -1.40
N GLY A 25 11.15 -5.52 -2.47
CA GLY A 25 10.60 -4.21 -2.79
C GLY A 25 9.49 -4.29 -3.82
N CYS A 26 8.30 -3.82 -3.47
CA CYS A 26 7.21 -3.66 -4.41
C CYS A 26 7.51 -2.49 -5.36
N THR A 27 7.22 -2.64 -6.64
CA THR A 27 7.34 -1.59 -7.64
C THR A 27 5.95 -1.20 -8.14
N GLY A 28 5.69 0.11 -8.24
CA GLY A 28 4.47 0.65 -8.82
C GLY A 28 4.78 1.52 -10.03
N THR A 29 3.89 1.50 -11.02
CA THR A 29 3.99 2.34 -12.20
C THR A 29 2.61 2.85 -12.62
N ALA A 30 2.60 4.04 -13.24
CA ALA A 30 1.42 4.59 -13.87
C ALA A 30 1.78 5.01 -15.30
N LEU A 31 1.02 4.55 -16.26
CA LEU A 31 1.17 4.86 -17.68
C LEU A 31 0.00 5.72 -18.13
N VAL A 32 0.31 6.87 -18.73
CA VAL A 32 -0.71 7.77 -19.29
C VAL A 32 -0.80 7.52 -20.79
N ALA A 33 -1.95 7.10 -21.25
CA ALA A 33 -2.21 6.90 -22.68
C ALA A 33 -2.46 8.24 -23.40
N LYS A 34 -2.44 8.23 -24.76
CA LYS A 34 -2.64 9.43 -25.58
C LYS A 34 -4.01 10.06 -25.42
N ASP A 35 -5.01 9.30 -25.04
CA ASP A 35 -6.38 9.75 -24.77
C ASP A 35 -6.58 10.28 -23.33
N GLY A 36 -5.51 10.31 -22.53
CA GLY A 36 -5.54 10.76 -21.13
C GLY A 36 -5.94 9.65 -20.12
N SER A 37 -6.26 8.44 -20.58
CA SER A 37 -6.50 7.32 -19.65
C SER A 37 -5.22 6.92 -18.93
N VAL A 38 -5.36 6.44 -17.69
CA VAL A 38 -4.23 6.04 -16.84
C VAL A 38 -4.36 4.56 -16.51
N VAL A 39 -3.30 3.81 -16.79
CA VAL A 39 -3.18 2.40 -16.37
C VAL A 39 -2.18 2.35 -15.22
N VAL A 40 -2.61 1.83 -14.10
CA VAL A 40 -1.76 1.61 -12.91
C VAL A 40 -1.45 0.13 -12.80
N GLY A 41 -0.20 -0.20 -12.55
CA GLY A 41 0.26 -1.55 -12.31
C GLY A 41 1.27 -1.61 -11.19
N ARG A 42 1.33 -2.75 -10.51
CA ARG A 42 2.31 -3.00 -9.46
C ARG A 42 2.81 -4.43 -9.47
N THR A 43 3.97 -4.64 -8.90
CA THR A 43 4.46 -5.95 -8.49
C THR A 43 4.27 -6.11 -6.98
N LEU A 44 4.11 -7.35 -6.53
CA LEU A 44 3.99 -7.69 -5.11
C LEU A 44 5.10 -8.70 -4.76
N GLU A 45 6.18 -8.19 -4.17
CA GLU A 45 7.27 -9.02 -3.65
C GLU A 45 7.14 -9.10 -2.12
N PHE A 46 6.66 -10.23 -1.61
CA PHE A 46 6.35 -10.41 -0.20
C PHE A 46 6.98 -11.65 0.43
N GLY A 47 8.00 -12.26 -0.19
CA GLY A 47 8.72 -13.41 0.35
C GLY A 47 7.90 -14.72 0.45
N MET A 48 6.58 -14.65 0.42
CA MET A 48 5.64 -15.77 0.28
C MET A 48 4.43 -15.31 -0.53
N PRO A 49 3.77 -16.21 -1.30
CA PRO A 49 2.53 -15.88 -1.96
C PRO A 49 1.46 -15.49 -0.94
N PRO A 50 0.91 -14.26 -0.98
CA PRO A 50 -0.22 -13.92 -0.13
C PRO A 50 -1.48 -14.60 -0.66
N ASP A 51 -2.34 -15.07 0.24
CA ASP A 51 -3.70 -15.48 -0.12
C ASP A 51 -4.51 -14.22 -0.41
N SER A 52 -4.50 -13.82 -1.68
CA SER A 52 -5.11 -12.57 -2.12
C SER A 52 -6.24 -12.84 -3.13
N HIS A 53 -7.29 -12.04 -3.05
CA HIS A 53 -8.43 -12.14 -3.94
C HIS A 53 -8.98 -10.76 -4.32
N LEU A 54 -9.74 -10.71 -5.41
CA LEU A 54 -10.45 -9.51 -5.85
C LEU A 54 -11.72 -9.36 -5.02
N ILE A 55 -11.94 -8.13 -4.53
CA ILE A 55 -13.18 -7.77 -3.84
C ILE A 55 -13.79 -6.51 -4.45
N VAL A 56 -15.12 -6.40 -4.35
CA VAL A 56 -15.89 -5.21 -4.74
C VAL A 56 -16.70 -4.75 -3.55
N HIS A 57 -16.53 -3.50 -3.17
CA HIS A 57 -17.30 -2.84 -2.12
C HIS A 57 -18.25 -1.81 -2.74
N PRO A 58 -19.56 -2.00 -2.64
CA PRO A 58 -20.53 -1.00 -3.09
C PRO A 58 -20.55 0.22 -2.15
N VAL A 59 -21.12 1.32 -2.63
CA VAL A 59 -21.46 2.49 -1.79
C VAL A 59 -22.27 2.04 -0.58
N GLY A 60 -21.96 2.60 0.59
CA GLY A 60 -22.61 2.26 1.86
C GLY A 60 -21.98 1.10 2.62
N THR A 61 -21.01 0.37 2.06
CA THR A 61 -20.28 -0.65 2.81
C THR A 61 -19.64 -0.04 4.05
N ALA A 62 -19.92 -0.61 5.23
CA ALA A 62 -19.43 -0.13 6.51
C ALA A 62 -18.11 -0.79 6.89
N PHE A 63 -17.21 0.00 7.48
CA PHE A 63 -15.91 -0.43 7.96
C PHE A 63 -15.64 0.09 9.37
N ILE A 64 -14.78 -0.63 10.09
CA ILE A 64 -14.26 -0.20 11.39
C ILE A 64 -12.72 -0.25 11.30
N GLY A 65 -12.08 0.85 11.66
CA GLY A 65 -10.62 0.95 11.75
C GLY A 65 -10.09 -0.01 12.80
N GLN A 66 -8.99 -0.67 12.49
CA GLN A 66 -8.26 -1.54 13.42
C GLN A 66 -7.12 -0.76 14.06
N THR A 67 -6.92 -0.93 15.35
CA THR A 67 -5.80 -0.36 16.07
C THR A 67 -4.83 -1.45 16.54
N PRO A 68 -3.56 -1.14 16.79
CA PRO A 68 -2.58 -2.13 17.25
C PRO A 68 -2.97 -2.81 18.57
N SER A 69 -3.76 -2.13 19.41
CA SER A 69 -4.28 -2.67 20.67
C SER A 69 -5.48 -3.60 20.53
N GLY A 70 -6.00 -3.79 19.31
CA GLY A 70 -7.21 -4.57 19.04
C GLY A 70 -8.51 -3.85 19.34
N GLU A 71 -8.46 -2.58 19.77
CA GLU A 71 -9.65 -1.76 19.96
C GLU A 71 -10.14 -1.20 18.64
N SER A 72 -11.44 -0.90 18.57
CA SER A 72 -12.05 -0.26 17.40
C SER A 72 -11.54 1.17 17.22
N GLY A 73 -11.08 1.47 16.00
CA GLY A 73 -10.73 2.82 15.57
C GLY A 73 -11.92 3.56 14.97
N ILE A 74 -11.68 4.30 13.87
CA ILE A 74 -12.72 5.06 13.19
C ILE A 74 -13.75 4.14 12.52
N ALA A 75 -15.04 4.45 12.70
CA ALA A 75 -16.11 3.86 11.90
C ALA A 75 -16.39 4.76 10.69
N PHE A 76 -16.48 4.17 9.48
CA PHE A 76 -16.80 4.89 8.26
C PHE A 76 -17.60 4.00 7.30
N SER A 77 -18.27 4.64 6.34
CA SER A 77 -18.96 3.95 5.27
C SER A 77 -18.47 4.45 3.91
N ALA A 78 -18.43 3.56 2.94
CA ALA A 78 -17.99 3.89 1.59
C ALA A 78 -18.94 4.93 0.95
N GLN A 79 -18.42 6.11 0.66
CA GLN A 79 -19.09 7.14 -0.14
C GLN A 79 -18.99 6.84 -1.63
N TYR A 80 -17.97 6.11 -2.03
CA TYR A 80 -17.72 5.67 -3.40
C TYR A 80 -17.57 4.16 -3.43
N GLY A 81 -18.16 3.51 -4.44
CA GLY A 81 -17.90 2.11 -4.73
C GLY A 81 -16.47 1.93 -5.21
N PHE A 82 -15.82 0.85 -4.79
CA PHE A 82 -14.45 0.55 -5.18
C PHE A 82 -14.22 -0.96 -5.31
N ALA A 83 -13.19 -1.31 -6.07
CA ALA A 83 -12.72 -2.67 -6.23
C ALA A 83 -11.21 -2.72 -6.02
N GLY A 84 -10.71 -3.84 -5.54
CA GLY A 84 -9.27 -4.00 -5.30
C GLY A 84 -8.87 -5.41 -4.90
N ILE A 85 -7.57 -5.58 -4.73
CA ILE A 85 -6.97 -6.82 -4.25
C ILE A 85 -6.82 -6.72 -2.73
N THR A 86 -7.35 -7.69 -2.02
CA THR A 86 -7.31 -7.78 -0.57
C THR A 86 -6.61 -9.05 -0.09
N VAL A 87 -6.17 -9.04 1.17
CA VAL A 87 -5.63 -10.20 1.90
C VAL A 87 -6.46 -10.53 3.14
N SER A 88 -7.64 -9.90 3.28
CA SER A 88 -8.57 -10.16 4.38
C SER A 88 -9.91 -10.61 3.85
N ASP A 89 -10.58 -11.53 4.54
CA ASP A 89 -11.88 -12.08 4.15
C ASP A 89 -12.97 -11.02 4.01
N ASP A 90 -12.93 -9.99 4.85
CA ASP A 90 -13.87 -8.87 4.84
C ASP A 90 -13.51 -7.76 3.85
N GLY A 91 -12.35 -7.89 3.16
CA GLY A 91 -11.85 -6.90 2.21
C GLY A 91 -11.42 -5.57 2.81
N SER A 92 -11.25 -5.49 4.13
CA SER A 92 -10.84 -4.24 4.79
C SER A 92 -9.37 -3.91 4.64
N LEU A 93 -8.53 -4.87 4.24
CA LEU A 93 -7.08 -4.73 4.06
C LEU A 93 -6.72 -4.79 2.57
N LEU A 94 -6.89 -3.67 1.86
CA LEU A 94 -6.57 -3.61 0.43
C LEU A 94 -5.06 -3.41 0.19
N LEU A 95 -4.49 -4.25 -0.65
CA LEU A 95 -3.14 -4.07 -1.20
C LEU A 95 -3.11 -2.97 -2.25
N ASP A 96 -4.11 -2.97 -3.14
CA ASP A 96 -4.36 -1.92 -4.13
C ASP A 96 -5.81 -1.95 -4.58
N GLY A 97 -6.25 -0.88 -5.22
CA GLY A 97 -7.59 -0.79 -5.75
C GLY A 97 -7.89 0.54 -6.44
N THR A 98 -9.08 0.61 -7.02
CA THR A 98 -9.58 1.80 -7.70
C THR A 98 -11.04 2.02 -7.35
N ASN A 99 -11.44 3.27 -7.11
CA ASN A 99 -12.84 3.60 -6.90
C ASN A 99 -13.54 4.07 -8.19
N GLU A 100 -14.86 4.20 -8.13
CA GLU A 100 -15.72 4.62 -9.25
C GLU A 100 -15.40 6.03 -9.79
N LYS A 101 -14.61 6.83 -9.08
CA LYS A 101 -14.13 8.16 -9.49
C LYS A 101 -12.78 8.09 -10.20
N GLY A 102 -12.20 6.89 -10.35
CA GLY A 102 -10.90 6.68 -10.97
C GLY A 102 -9.72 6.97 -10.07
N LEU A 103 -9.93 7.21 -8.75
CA LEU A 103 -8.83 7.29 -7.80
C LEU A 103 -8.28 5.89 -7.54
N ASN A 104 -6.95 5.73 -7.73
CA ASN A 104 -6.23 4.51 -7.37
C ASN A 104 -5.43 4.73 -6.08
N ALA A 105 -5.38 3.71 -5.23
CA ALA A 105 -4.54 3.67 -4.05
C ALA A 105 -3.89 2.30 -3.90
N ALA A 106 -2.62 2.27 -3.49
CA ALA A 106 -1.88 1.04 -3.27
C ALA A 106 -0.97 1.15 -2.03
N VAL A 107 -0.79 0.05 -1.33
CA VAL A 107 0.12 -0.08 -0.20
C VAL A 107 1.42 -0.71 -0.66
N PHE A 108 2.54 -0.10 -0.29
CA PHE A 108 3.88 -0.63 -0.50
C PHE A 108 4.52 -0.91 0.85
N TYR A 109 4.99 -2.13 1.04
CA TYR A 109 5.61 -2.53 2.29
C TYR A 109 7.06 -2.06 2.36
N PHE A 110 7.39 -1.30 3.42
CA PHE A 110 8.71 -0.71 3.66
C PHE A 110 9.22 -1.08 5.06
N PRO A 111 9.63 -2.35 5.26
CA PRO A 111 10.02 -2.84 6.59
C PRO A 111 11.24 -2.07 7.11
N GLY A 112 11.17 -1.67 8.38
CA GLY A 112 12.26 -0.95 9.08
C GLY A 112 12.36 0.55 8.78
N TYR A 113 11.63 1.07 7.78
CA TYR A 113 11.65 2.50 7.41
C TYR A 113 10.32 3.20 7.69
N ALA A 114 9.19 2.52 7.50
CA ALA A 114 7.89 3.08 7.80
C ALA A 114 7.75 3.33 9.31
N LYS A 115 7.29 4.53 9.67
CA LYS A 115 6.97 4.91 11.06
C LYS A 115 5.52 5.34 11.12
N PHE A 116 4.83 4.85 12.12
CA PHE A 116 3.42 5.15 12.35
C PHE A 116 3.27 5.85 13.70
N ALA A 117 2.15 6.52 13.91
CA ALA A 117 1.85 7.13 15.20
C ALA A 117 1.53 6.04 16.23
N GLU A 118 1.98 6.24 17.47
CA GLU A 118 1.55 5.42 18.59
C GLU A 118 0.08 5.69 18.92
N ALA A 119 -0.65 4.65 19.34
CA ALA A 119 -2.03 4.80 19.76
C ALA A 119 -2.11 5.54 21.10
N THR A 120 -2.84 6.66 21.11
CA THR A 120 -3.13 7.44 22.32
C THR A 120 -4.66 7.55 22.53
N PRO A 121 -5.13 7.91 23.73
CA PRO A 121 -6.56 8.15 23.95
C PRO A 121 -7.18 9.18 22.99
N GLU A 122 -6.39 10.17 22.54
CA GLU A 122 -6.82 11.26 21.67
C GLU A 122 -6.97 10.85 20.21
N ASN A 123 -6.06 9.99 19.69
CA ASN A 123 -6.03 9.62 18.29
C ASN A 123 -6.71 8.26 17.97
N ARG A 124 -6.93 7.43 18.99
CA ARG A 124 -7.47 6.08 18.85
C ARG A 124 -8.82 6.04 18.12
N LYS A 125 -9.75 6.94 18.47
CA LYS A 125 -11.09 6.99 17.87
C LYS A 125 -11.09 7.31 16.38
N ARG A 126 -10.00 7.84 15.85
CA ARG A 126 -9.78 8.07 14.42
C ARG A 126 -8.69 7.17 13.84
N GLY A 127 -8.35 6.10 14.58
CA GLY A 127 -7.30 5.14 14.23
C GLY A 127 -7.66 4.22 13.08
N LEU A 128 -6.67 3.96 12.23
CA LEU A 128 -6.67 2.94 11.17
C LEU A 128 -5.35 2.17 11.26
N SER A 129 -5.37 0.89 10.93
CA SER A 129 -4.13 0.18 10.63
C SER A 129 -3.51 0.71 9.32
N PRO A 130 -2.19 0.59 9.13
CA PRO A 130 -1.53 1.01 7.89
C PRO A 130 -2.15 0.38 6.63
N MET A 131 -2.56 -0.87 6.72
CA MET A 131 -3.18 -1.60 5.61
C MET A 131 -4.60 -1.14 5.28
N GLN A 132 -5.30 -0.50 6.22
CA GLN A 132 -6.65 0.03 6.00
C GLN A 132 -6.67 1.43 5.39
N LEU A 133 -5.52 2.10 5.29
CA LEU A 133 -5.47 3.46 4.75
C LEU A 133 -5.93 3.52 3.29
N SER A 134 -5.53 2.56 2.46
CA SER A 134 -5.97 2.47 1.06
C SER A 134 -7.49 2.29 0.96
N THR A 135 -8.06 1.45 1.79
CA THR A 135 -9.51 1.24 1.89
C THR A 135 -10.24 2.54 2.26
N TRP A 136 -9.74 3.24 3.29
CA TRP A 136 -10.35 4.50 3.71
C TRP A 136 -10.26 5.58 2.61
N ILE A 137 -9.12 5.70 1.92
CA ILE A 137 -8.93 6.64 0.81
C ILE A 137 -9.92 6.36 -0.31
N LEU A 138 -10.01 5.11 -0.77
CA LEU A 138 -10.90 4.73 -1.88
C LEU A 138 -12.38 4.89 -1.51
N ALA A 139 -12.73 4.61 -0.27
CA ALA A 139 -14.09 4.76 0.24
C ALA A 139 -14.54 6.23 0.37
N ASN A 140 -13.62 7.17 0.68
CA ASN A 140 -14.01 8.52 1.13
C ASN A 140 -13.51 9.66 0.24
N CYS A 141 -12.65 9.40 -0.75
CA CYS A 141 -12.03 10.44 -1.58
C CYS A 141 -12.29 10.19 -3.07
N ALA A 142 -12.73 11.23 -3.78
CA ALA A 142 -12.94 11.16 -5.22
C ALA A 142 -11.63 11.37 -6.02
N ASN A 143 -10.67 12.07 -5.45
CA ASN A 143 -9.43 12.49 -6.12
C ASN A 143 -8.35 12.85 -5.10
N LEU A 144 -7.14 13.09 -5.60
CA LEU A 144 -5.97 13.41 -4.75
C LEU A 144 -6.13 14.73 -3.94
N ALA A 145 -6.89 15.70 -4.45
CA ALA A 145 -7.13 16.94 -3.69
C ALA A 145 -7.97 16.65 -2.44
N GLU A 146 -8.99 15.81 -2.55
CA GLU A 146 -9.77 15.37 -1.40
C GLU A 146 -8.95 14.52 -0.42
N VAL A 147 -8.04 13.67 -0.90
CA VAL A 147 -7.12 12.94 -0.01
C VAL A 147 -6.33 13.92 0.84
N LYS A 148 -5.73 14.96 0.23
CA LYS A 148 -4.96 15.97 0.95
C LYS A 148 -5.78 16.76 1.97
N GLN A 149 -7.06 17.00 1.69
CA GLN A 149 -7.96 17.73 2.59
C GLN A 149 -8.46 16.87 3.76
N LYS A 150 -8.63 15.58 3.54
CA LYS A 150 -9.30 14.68 4.48
C LYS A 150 -8.33 13.81 5.29
N ILE A 151 -7.07 13.68 4.89
CA ILE A 151 -6.13 12.72 5.50
C ILE A 151 -5.94 12.95 7.00
N ASP A 152 -6.03 14.17 7.48
CA ASP A 152 -5.92 14.51 8.90
C ASP A 152 -7.13 14.06 9.74
N GLN A 153 -8.21 13.59 9.11
CA GLN A 153 -9.37 13.03 9.82
C GLN A 153 -9.08 11.65 10.40
N VAL A 154 -8.06 10.97 9.92
CA VAL A 154 -7.63 9.66 10.38
C VAL A 154 -6.24 9.70 10.99
N ALA A 155 -5.93 8.71 11.79
CA ALA A 155 -4.60 8.48 12.36
C ALA A 155 -4.16 7.07 11.97
N VAL A 156 -3.06 6.97 11.21
CA VAL A 156 -2.47 5.67 10.88
C VAL A 156 -1.62 5.23 12.06
N LEU A 157 -2.06 4.14 12.71
CA LEU A 157 -1.50 3.61 13.95
C LEU A 157 -0.81 2.27 13.70
N GLY A 158 0.42 2.07 14.23
CA GLY A 158 1.16 0.84 14.10
C GLY A 158 2.28 0.69 15.12
#